data_e9911aa842685c945043ab195c42ddb7
#
_entry.id   e9911aa842685c945043ab195c42ddb7
#
_cell.length_a   1.000
_cell.length_b   1.000
_cell.length_c   1.000
_cell.angle_alpha   90.00
_cell.angle_beta   90.00
_cell.angle_gamma   90.00
#
_symmetry.space_group_name_H-M   'P 1'
#
loop_
_entity.id
_entity.type
_entity.pdbx_description
1 polymer ?
#
loop_
_entity_poly.entity_id
_entity_poly.type
_entity_poly.pdbx_seq_one_letter_code
_entity_poly.pdbx_strand_id
1 'polypeptide(L)'
;RSYGTFSIWAIPQPGISAAALQKGIDRAVAEAVAEINAEAVENAKQKMRAGLVYLRDNPNDAAMVAGSMAAAGMSLEDIENYGDRISAVNPREVKQAARKLLRNSARVSGVLKPAEEKHD
;
A
#
# COMPACT_ATOMS: atom_id res chain seq x y z
N ARG A 1 0.18 3.41 19.79
CA ARG A 1 -0.67 3.14 18.61
C ARG A 1 0.11 3.58 17.39
N SER A 2 0.59 2.63 16.59
CA SER A 2 1.22 2.90 15.30
C SER A 2 0.14 3.13 14.24
N TYR A 3 0.26 4.22 13.51
CA TYR A 3 -0.61 4.51 12.38
C TYR A 3 0.06 3.96 11.13
N GLY A 4 -0.65 3.15 10.34
CA GLY A 4 -0.19 2.75 9.02
C GLY A 4 -0.34 3.91 8.04
N THR A 5 0.62 4.04 7.12
CA THR A 5 0.58 5.00 6.02
C THR A 5 0.53 4.27 4.69
N PHE A 6 -0.30 4.77 3.78
CA PHE A 6 -0.28 4.38 2.38
C PHE A 6 0.26 5.57 1.58
N SER A 7 1.36 5.38 0.86
CA SER A 7 2.04 6.46 0.15
C SER A 7 2.08 6.19 -1.35
N ILE A 8 1.83 7.23 -2.14
CA ILE A 8 1.98 7.22 -3.59
C ILE A 8 3.04 8.25 -3.94
N TRP A 9 4.06 7.84 -4.68
CA TRP A 9 5.11 8.70 -5.21
C TRP A 9 4.99 8.74 -6.72
N ALA A 10 5.06 9.92 -7.31
CA ALA A 10 5.01 10.07 -8.75
C ALA A 10 5.84 11.28 -9.19
N ILE A 11 6.46 11.15 -10.35
CA ILE A 11 7.26 12.21 -10.99
C ILE A 11 6.55 12.56 -12.31
N PRO A 12 6.19 13.83 -12.53
CA PRO A 12 5.57 14.24 -13.78
C PRO A 12 6.57 14.14 -14.94
N GLN A 13 6.08 13.78 -16.12
CA GLN A 13 6.87 13.92 -17.34
C GLN A 13 7.06 15.41 -17.67
N PRO A 14 8.10 15.76 -18.45
CA PRO A 14 8.30 17.12 -18.93
C PRO A 14 7.02 17.70 -19.56
N GLY A 15 6.63 18.90 -19.16
CA GLY A 15 5.42 19.57 -19.65
C GLY A 15 4.13 19.23 -18.87
N ILE A 16 4.15 18.27 -17.96
CA ILE A 16 3.00 17.93 -17.10
C ILE A 16 3.10 18.70 -15.78
N SER A 17 2.08 19.47 -15.47
CA SER A 17 2.03 20.17 -14.17
C SER A 17 1.75 19.23 -13.01
N ALA A 18 2.24 19.59 -11.81
CA ALA A 18 1.95 18.86 -10.58
C ALA A 18 0.43 18.71 -10.34
N ALA A 19 -0.35 19.72 -10.67
CA ALA A 19 -1.80 19.68 -10.53
C ALA A 19 -2.46 18.69 -11.49
N ALA A 20 -1.97 18.56 -12.73
CA ALA A 20 -2.44 17.57 -13.70
C ALA A 20 -2.07 16.17 -13.24
N LEU A 21 -0.84 15.96 -12.75
CA LEU A 21 -0.39 14.68 -12.19
C LEU A 21 -1.26 14.28 -10.99
N GLN A 22 -1.54 15.20 -10.08
CA GLN A 22 -2.39 14.92 -8.92
C GLN A 22 -3.79 14.47 -9.31
N LYS A 23 -4.42 15.14 -10.29
CA LYS A 23 -5.73 14.71 -10.83
C LYS A 23 -5.66 13.32 -11.46
N GLY A 24 -4.57 13.02 -12.16
CA GLY A 24 -4.31 11.68 -12.72
C GLY A 24 -4.22 10.61 -11.64
N ILE A 25 -3.50 10.87 -10.56
CA ILE A 25 -3.41 9.96 -9.40
C ILE A 25 -4.78 9.74 -8.78
N ASP A 26 -5.55 10.82 -8.55
CA ASP A 26 -6.88 10.74 -7.95
C ASP A 26 -7.82 9.85 -8.78
N ARG A 27 -7.77 10.01 -10.11
CA ARG A 27 -8.54 9.19 -11.02
C ARG A 27 -8.10 7.73 -10.98
N ALA A 28 -6.80 7.47 -11.07
CA ALA A 28 -6.25 6.12 -11.03
C ALA A 28 -6.59 5.38 -9.72
N VAL A 29 -6.53 6.08 -8.59
CA VAL A 29 -6.94 5.50 -7.29
C VAL A 29 -8.43 5.18 -7.26
N ALA A 30 -9.27 6.07 -7.78
CA ALA A 30 -10.73 5.84 -7.83
C ALA A 30 -11.07 4.66 -8.75
N GLU A 31 -10.45 4.55 -9.92
CA GLU A 31 -10.59 3.44 -10.86
C GLU A 31 -10.13 2.13 -10.22
N ALA A 32 -8.93 2.11 -9.61
CA ALA A 32 -8.41 0.93 -8.93
C ALA A 32 -9.35 0.43 -7.80
N VAL A 33 -9.92 1.35 -7.01
CA VAL A 33 -10.90 0.99 -5.96
C VAL A 33 -12.20 0.45 -6.57
N ALA A 34 -12.62 0.97 -7.71
CA ALA A 34 -13.82 0.48 -8.41
C ALA A 34 -13.62 -0.95 -8.94
N GLU A 35 -12.44 -1.24 -9.43
CA GLU A 35 -12.06 -2.53 -10.05
C GLU A 35 -11.78 -3.65 -9.03
N ILE A 36 -11.74 -3.37 -7.73
CA ILE A 36 -11.58 -4.41 -6.71
C ILE A 36 -12.71 -5.44 -6.86
N ASN A 37 -12.35 -6.65 -7.25
CA ASN A 37 -13.23 -7.80 -7.44
C ASN A 37 -12.60 -9.06 -6.85
N ALA A 38 -13.30 -10.20 -6.96
CA ALA A 38 -12.84 -11.47 -6.39
C ALA A 38 -11.53 -11.95 -7.01
N GLU A 39 -11.37 -11.81 -8.32
CA GLU A 39 -10.17 -12.25 -9.05
C GLU A 39 -8.94 -11.42 -8.63
N ALA A 40 -9.07 -10.09 -8.58
CA ALA A 40 -7.98 -9.21 -8.18
C ALA A 40 -7.52 -9.49 -6.74
N VAL A 41 -8.46 -9.75 -5.83
CA VAL A 41 -8.15 -10.09 -4.44
C VAL A 41 -7.49 -11.46 -4.34
N GLU A 42 -7.97 -12.45 -5.08
CA GLU A 42 -7.36 -13.79 -5.07
C GLU A 42 -5.95 -13.76 -5.65
N ASN A 43 -5.71 -13.05 -6.75
CA ASN A 43 -4.38 -12.85 -7.31
C ASN A 43 -3.43 -12.17 -6.30
N ALA A 44 -3.92 -11.18 -5.54
CA ALA A 44 -3.14 -10.53 -4.49
C ALA A 44 -2.80 -11.50 -3.36
N LYS A 45 -3.76 -12.32 -2.89
CA LYS A 45 -3.54 -13.36 -1.88
C LYS A 45 -2.48 -14.35 -2.32
N GLN A 46 -2.56 -14.84 -3.57
CA GLN A 46 -1.58 -15.79 -4.11
C GLN A 46 -0.16 -15.20 -4.08
N LYS A 47 0.00 -13.94 -4.49
CA LYS A 47 1.30 -13.25 -4.44
C LYS A 47 1.81 -13.11 -3.00
N MET A 48 0.96 -12.74 -2.06
CA MET A 48 1.32 -12.60 -0.65
C MET A 48 1.71 -13.96 -0.04
N ARG A 49 0.97 -15.01 -0.34
CA ARG A 49 1.29 -16.38 0.11
C ARG A 49 2.59 -16.90 -0.47
N ALA A 50 2.83 -16.66 -1.77
CA ALA A 50 4.10 -17.01 -2.38
C ALA A 50 5.28 -16.30 -1.68
N GLY A 51 5.13 -15.02 -1.33
CA GLY A 51 6.12 -14.28 -0.56
C GLY A 51 6.41 -14.91 0.80
N LEU A 52 5.39 -15.44 1.49
CA LEU A 52 5.57 -16.14 2.78
C LEU A 52 6.35 -17.46 2.63
N VAL A 53 6.20 -18.15 1.50
CA VAL A 53 7.00 -19.38 1.22
C VAL A 53 8.48 -19.02 1.08
N TYR A 54 8.80 -17.98 0.30
CA TYR A 54 10.20 -17.54 0.14
C TYR A 54 10.85 -17.08 1.45
N LEU A 55 10.08 -16.51 2.37
CA LEU A 55 10.60 -16.14 3.70
C LEU A 55 11.06 -17.35 4.52
N ARG A 56 10.50 -18.54 4.29
CA ARG A 56 10.93 -19.77 4.99
C ARG A 56 12.29 -20.27 4.55
N ASP A 57 12.71 -19.91 3.33
CA ASP A 57 13.99 -20.34 2.78
C ASP A 57 15.17 -19.51 3.32
N ASN A 58 14.88 -18.32 3.90
CA ASN A 58 15.89 -17.46 4.51
C ASN A 58 15.50 -17.09 5.95
N PRO A 59 16.09 -17.76 6.96
CA PRO A 59 15.78 -17.51 8.37
C PRO A 59 16.04 -16.05 8.82
N ASN A 60 17.00 -15.36 8.22
CA ASN A 60 17.28 -13.96 8.56
C ASN A 60 16.16 -13.04 8.11
N ASP A 61 15.67 -13.23 6.88
CA ASP A 61 14.54 -12.45 6.34
C ASP A 61 13.26 -12.74 7.13
N ALA A 62 13.02 -14.00 7.48
CA ALA A 62 11.90 -14.40 8.32
C ALA A 62 11.95 -13.71 9.70
N ALA A 63 13.11 -13.69 10.34
CA ALA A 63 13.31 -13.03 11.64
C ALA A 63 13.11 -11.52 11.54
N MET A 64 13.62 -10.87 10.48
CA MET A 64 13.44 -9.42 10.26
C MET A 64 11.96 -9.07 10.05
N VAL A 65 11.25 -9.85 9.25
CA VAL A 65 9.82 -9.61 8.98
C VAL A 65 9.01 -9.83 10.26
N ALA A 66 9.21 -10.93 10.98
CA ALA A 66 8.52 -11.20 12.24
C ALA A 66 8.84 -10.11 13.30
N GLY A 67 10.11 -9.69 13.39
CA GLY A 67 10.51 -8.59 14.27
C GLY A 67 9.84 -7.26 13.93
N SER A 68 9.72 -6.94 12.64
CA SER A 68 9.02 -5.74 12.17
C SER A 68 7.53 -5.77 12.50
N MET A 69 6.89 -6.92 12.32
CA MET A 69 5.47 -7.12 12.67
C MET A 69 5.25 -6.96 14.18
N ALA A 70 6.10 -7.58 14.99
CA ALA A 70 6.05 -7.46 16.45
C ALA A 70 6.29 -6.02 16.91
N ALA A 71 7.26 -5.31 16.31
CA ALA A 71 7.51 -3.89 16.58
C ALA A 71 6.34 -2.99 16.17
N ALA A 72 5.57 -3.38 15.15
CA ALA A 72 4.32 -2.72 14.77
C ALA A 72 3.14 -3.07 15.70
N GLY A 73 3.33 -3.90 16.71
CA GLY A 73 2.34 -4.25 17.72
C GLY A 73 1.49 -5.47 17.40
N MET A 74 1.89 -6.30 16.43
CA MET A 74 1.24 -7.58 16.18
C MET A 74 1.62 -8.59 17.28
N SER A 75 0.66 -9.38 17.72
CA SER A 75 0.91 -10.49 18.64
C SER A 75 1.65 -11.64 17.94
N LEU A 76 2.30 -12.50 18.69
CA LEU A 76 2.95 -13.69 18.14
C LEU A 76 1.94 -14.59 17.41
N GLU A 77 0.75 -14.75 17.97
CA GLU A 77 -0.36 -15.49 17.37
C GLU A 77 -0.80 -14.88 16.03
N ASP A 78 -0.87 -13.55 15.91
CA ASP A 78 -1.19 -12.87 14.65
C ASP A 78 -0.11 -13.11 13.58
N ILE A 79 1.16 -13.17 13.99
CA ILE A 79 2.30 -13.41 13.10
C ILE A 79 2.28 -14.86 12.61
N GLU A 80 2.07 -15.82 13.51
CA GLU A 80 1.99 -17.25 13.17
C GLU A 80 0.82 -17.55 12.23
N ASN A 81 -0.34 -16.94 12.48
CA ASN A 81 -1.56 -17.14 11.70
C ASN A 81 -1.68 -16.16 10.50
N TYR A 82 -0.62 -15.42 10.17
CA TYR A 82 -0.68 -14.37 9.14
C TYR A 82 -1.13 -14.89 7.77
N GLY A 83 -0.64 -16.07 7.37
CA GLY A 83 -1.03 -16.73 6.11
C GLY A 83 -2.52 -17.10 6.05
N ASP A 84 -3.07 -17.60 7.17
CA ASP A 84 -4.48 -17.97 7.28
C ASP A 84 -5.37 -16.72 7.28
N ARG A 85 -4.93 -15.64 7.94
CA ARG A 85 -5.61 -14.35 7.92
C ARG A 85 -5.67 -13.75 6.53
N ILE A 86 -4.59 -13.82 5.74
CA ILE A 86 -4.59 -13.42 4.32
C ILE A 86 -5.62 -14.24 3.55
N SER A 87 -5.67 -15.56 3.76
CA SER A 87 -6.58 -16.45 3.07
C SER A 87 -8.06 -16.15 3.40
N ALA A 88 -8.34 -15.71 4.61
CA ALA A 88 -9.69 -15.38 5.07
C ALA A 88 -10.22 -14.02 4.56
N VAL A 89 -9.36 -13.12 4.07
CA VAL A 89 -9.78 -11.80 3.56
C VAL A 89 -10.75 -11.96 2.40
N ASN A 90 -11.84 -11.21 2.40
CA ASN A 90 -12.82 -11.22 1.31
C ASN A 90 -12.82 -9.90 0.50
N PRO A 91 -13.25 -9.92 -0.77
CA PRO A 91 -13.22 -8.75 -1.65
C PRO A 91 -14.05 -7.56 -1.15
N ARG A 92 -15.14 -7.82 -0.41
CA ARG A 92 -15.98 -6.76 0.15
C ARG A 92 -15.24 -5.97 1.22
N GLU A 93 -14.52 -6.66 2.09
CA GLU A 93 -13.70 -6.05 3.15
C GLU A 93 -12.59 -5.21 2.56
N VAL A 94 -11.88 -5.73 1.54
CA VAL A 94 -10.83 -4.98 0.83
C VAL A 94 -11.38 -3.71 0.22
N LYS A 95 -12.50 -3.81 -0.50
CA LYS A 95 -13.16 -2.65 -1.13
C LYS A 95 -13.65 -1.63 -0.11
N GLN A 96 -14.19 -2.09 1.01
CA GLN A 96 -14.65 -1.23 2.09
C GLN A 96 -13.47 -0.51 2.77
N ALA A 97 -12.38 -1.23 3.07
CA ALA A 97 -11.17 -0.66 3.64
C ALA A 97 -10.54 0.38 2.69
N ALA A 98 -10.43 0.06 1.40
CA ALA A 98 -9.91 0.97 0.39
C ALA A 98 -10.73 2.27 0.32
N ARG A 99 -12.06 2.18 0.26
CA ARG A 99 -12.94 3.35 0.26
C ARG A 99 -12.81 4.20 1.52
N LYS A 100 -12.56 3.58 2.67
CA LYS A 100 -12.41 4.27 3.95
C LYS A 100 -11.06 4.97 4.06
N LEU A 101 -9.98 4.32 3.61
CA LEU A 101 -8.60 4.78 3.82
C LEU A 101 -8.12 5.72 2.70
N LEU A 102 -8.52 5.46 1.44
CA LEU A 102 -8.04 6.20 0.27
C LEU A 102 -8.94 7.39 -0.11
N ARG A 103 -9.73 7.89 0.83
CA ARG A 103 -10.55 9.09 0.62
C ARG A 103 -9.71 10.36 0.71
N ASN A 104 -10.06 11.38 -0.09
CA ASN A 104 -9.35 12.65 -0.13
C ASN A 104 -9.26 13.39 1.21
N SER A 105 -10.26 13.23 2.09
CA SER A 105 -10.29 13.86 3.41
C SER A 105 -9.27 13.31 4.42
N ALA A 106 -8.60 12.19 4.10
CA ALA A 106 -7.59 11.56 4.96
C ALA A 106 -6.18 11.65 4.34
N ARG A 107 -5.98 12.53 3.35
CA ARG A 107 -4.75 12.64 2.58
C ARG A 107 -3.96 13.89 2.91
N VAL A 108 -2.64 13.73 2.93
CA VAL A 108 -1.68 14.83 2.86
C VAL A 108 -0.92 14.74 1.55
N SER A 109 -0.77 15.84 0.83
CA SER A 109 -0.02 15.89 -0.43
C SER A 109 1.13 16.90 -0.30
N GLY A 110 2.33 16.49 -0.71
CA GLY A 110 3.50 17.36 -0.82
C GLY A 110 3.98 17.41 -2.27
N VAL A 111 4.41 18.57 -2.71
CA VAL A 111 5.00 18.79 -4.03
C VAL A 111 6.40 19.36 -3.85
N LEU A 112 7.40 18.64 -4.35
CA LEU A 112 8.76 19.13 -4.43
C LEU A 112 8.95 19.79 -5.80
N LYS A 113 9.34 21.06 -5.80
CA LYS A 113 9.69 21.82 -7.00
C LYS A 113 11.19 22.08 -7.03
N PRO A 114 11.82 22.17 -8.21
CA PRO A 114 13.16 22.72 -8.33
C PRO A 114 13.21 24.12 -7.70
N ALA A 115 14.35 24.48 -7.14
CA ALA A 115 14.58 25.86 -6.72
C ALA A 115 14.53 26.75 -7.95
N GLU A 116 13.87 27.91 -7.86
CA GLU A 116 13.97 28.95 -8.90
C GLU A 116 15.41 29.41 -8.94
N GLU A 117 16.10 29.23 -10.08
CA GLU A 117 17.38 29.85 -10.31
C GLU A 117 17.16 31.37 -10.31
N LYS A 118 17.65 32.04 -9.27
CA LYS A 118 17.77 33.49 -9.30
C LYS A 118 18.90 33.82 -10.28
N HIS A 119 18.55 34.21 -11.49
CA HIS A 119 19.48 34.92 -12.35
C HIS A 119 19.68 36.31 -11.75
N ASP A 120 20.85 36.52 -11.09
CA ASP A 120 21.39 37.83 -10.78
C ASP A 120 21.93 38.46 -12.06
#